data_f3d3fc3d9a4ffdafc7cfc7c237144c4a
#
_entry.id   f3d3fc3d9a4ffdafc7cfc7c237144c4a
#
_cell.length_a   1.000
_cell.length_b   1.000
_cell.length_c   1.000
_cell.angle_alpha   90.00
_cell.angle_beta   90.00
_cell.angle_gamma   90.00
#
_symmetry.space_group_name_H-M   'P 1'
#
loop_
_entity.id
_entity.type
_entity.pdbx_description
1 polymer ?
#
loop_
_entity_poly.entity_id
_entity_poly.type
_entity_poly.pdbx_seq_one_letter_code
_entity_poly.pdbx_strand_id
1 'polypeptide(L)'
;GSEMCIRDRSLVVAITKAINSWAEEVNGYSLKYSEDLYLVGINRKGLVDTINRKFPLLDKVREIKINPRITPTVSIGVASGMKTLSEMAQKAQSCLDLALGRGGDQAVVSIGEEVSFYGARGSVQAKNTRVRARIVAQAIHELMTNADKVFIMGHVNEDYDAIGAAIGVAKMARTLGKECYIVWSGQGTAVDNIENVTHGNNPYEDLIISEEVAMEQRTPGSLLVLVDHHRAMLTAAPKLLAAIRRRVIIDHHRRAEDVIEEVMLQYMEPSTSSTSEMVTEILQYFQERMEISPLEASVLYAGIVVDTKNFAVQTGERTFEAAAYLRRYGADPHAVSQLFKEDDASVILRAKIITEMKKPIPGLAVSVHSGGAQNDRNVSVVVAQAADELLTMNDIHVSAVLNESDDGVSISARSDGSVNVQTMMEELGGGGHQTVAGVQIKGAKAEDLIPKIIEMAKEQMKESDSDEGNSAEGRKEVG
;
A
#
# COMPACT_ATOMS: atom_id res chain seq x y z
N GLY A 1 0.02 -38.64 2.32
CA GLY A 1 1.23 -38.01 1.77
C GLY A 1 1.44 -38.26 0.29
N SER A 2 1.23 -39.51 -0.21
CA SER A 2 1.48 -39.85 -1.61
C SER A 2 0.46 -39.32 -2.63
N GLU A 3 -0.81 -39.25 -2.26
CA GLU A 3 -1.85 -38.75 -3.19
C GLU A 3 -1.77 -37.22 -3.40
N MET A 4 -1.31 -36.45 -2.43
CA MET A 4 -1.15 -35.00 -2.55
C MET A 4 0.02 -34.66 -3.49
N CYS A 5 1.15 -35.37 -3.38
CA CYS A 5 2.32 -35.21 -4.30
C CYS A 5 2.02 -35.56 -5.75
N ILE A 6 1.16 -36.57 -6.01
CA ILE A 6 0.81 -36.98 -7.37
C ILE A 6 -0.11 -35.94 -8.03
N ARG A 7 -1.07 -35.36 -7.27
CA ARG A 7 -1.99 -34.30 -7.77
C ARG A 7 -1.27 -32.99 -8.04
N ASP A 8 -0.30 -32.61 -7.20
CA ASP A 8 0.51 -31.41 -7.43
C ASP A 8 1.38 -31.56 -8.69
N ARG A 9 1.97 -32.72 -8.92
CA ARG A 9 2.70 -33.00 -10.18
C ARG A 9 1.80 -32.92 -11.41
N SER A 10 0.57 -33.41 -11.34
CA SER A 10 -0.39 -33.34 -12.46
C SER A 10 -0.77 -31.90 -12.80
N LEU A 11 -0.89 -31.01 -11.80
CA LEU A 11 -1.18 -29.61 -12.00
C LEU A 11 0.00 -28.88 -12.68
N VAL A 12 1.22 -29.11 -12.21
CA VAL A 12 2.43 -28.53 -12.81
C VAL A 12 2.59 -28.99 -14.26
N VAL A 13 2.32 -30.25 -14.55
CA VAL A 13 2.35 -30.80 -15.93
C VAL A 13 1.31 -30.12 -16.83
N ALA A 14 0.08 -29.91 -16.33
CA ALA A 14 -0.96 -29.25 -17.10
C ALA A 14 -0.64 -27.77 -17.37
N ILE A 15 -0.11 -27.03 -16.38
CA ILE A 15 0.33 -25.64 -16.54
C ILE A 15 1.50 -25.57 -17.53
N THR A 16 2.49 -26.44 -17.40
CA THR A 16 3.63 -26.51 -18.31
C THR A 16 3.17 -26.75 -19.76
N LYS A 17 2.22 -27.67 -19.95
CA LYS A 17 1.63 -27.93 -21.27
C LYS A 17 0.90 -26.71 -21.84
N ALA A 18 0.15 -25.98 -21.02
CA ALA A 18 -0.55 -24.77 -21.44
C ALA A 18 0.43 -23.66 -21.86
N ILE A 19 1.52 -23.47 -21.11
CA ILE A 19 2.57 -22.49 -21.41
C ILE A 19 3.29 -22.85 -22.72
N ASN A 20 3.70 -24.10 -22.87
CA ASN A 20 4.39 -24.57 -24.07
C ASN A 20 3.51 -24.43 -25.33
N SER A 21 2.24 -24.86 -25.24
CA SER A 21 1.29 -24.73 -26.34
C SER A 21 1.04 -23.27 -26.71
N TRP A 22 0.92 -22.38 -25.76
CA TRP A 22 0.78 -20.95 -26.01
C TRP A 22 2.06 -20.35 -26.65
N ALA A 23 3.22 -20.72 -26.16
CA ALA A 23 4.50 -20.27 -26.75
C ALA A 23 4.62 -20.68 -28.23
N GLU A 24 4.24 -21.90 -28.56
CA GLU A 24 4.20 -22.40 -29.96
C GLU A 24 3.19 -21.62 -30.82
N GLU A 25 1.97 -21.34 -30.31
CA GLU A 25 0.93 -20.56 -30.99
C GLU A 25 1.43 -19.16 -31.40
N VAL A 26 2.28 -18.53 -30.59
CA VAL A 26 2.84 -17.20 -30.85
C VAL A 26 4.22 -17.26 -31.56
N ASN A 27 4.62 -18.43 -32.11
CA ASN A 27 5.91 -18.68 -32.71
C ASN A 27 7.09 -18.31 -31.79
N GLY A 28 6.96 -18.66 -30.51
CA GLY A 28 7.96 -18.50 -29.51
C GLY A 28 8.49 -19.85 -29.00
N TYR A 29 9.33 -19.78 -27.99
CA TYR A 29 9.82 -20.94 -27.26
C TYR A 29 9.70 -20.66 -25.74
N SER A 30 9.57 -21.73 -24.96
CA SER A 30 9.50 -21.67 -23.51
C SER A 30 10.57 -22.53 -22.87
N LEU A 31 11.12 -22.05 -21.77
CA LEU A 31 12.11 -22.78 -20.97
C LEU A 31 11.65 -22.72 -19.51
N LYS A 32 11.52 -23.86 -18.86
CA LYS A 32 11.29 -23.92 -17.41
C LYS A 32 12.60 -23.58 -16.70
N TYR A 33 12.61 -22.46 -15.96
CA TYR A 33 13.79 -21.95 -15.27
C TYR A 33 13.88 -22.46 -13.82
N SER A 34 12.74 -22.57 -13.12
CA SER A 34 12.62 -23.17 -11.79
C SER A 34 11.29 -23.93 -11.64
N GLU A 35 10.93 -24.36 -10.44
CA GLU A 35 9.69 -25.13 -10.23
C GLU A 35 8.43 -24.38 -10.69
N ASP A 36 8.41 -23.06 -10.53
CA ASP A 36 7.28 -22.15 -10.75
C ASP A 36 7.55 -21.01 -11.75
N LEU A 37 8.79 -20.93 -12.29
CA LEU A 37 9.22 -19.86 -13.18
C LEU A 37 9.55 -20.39 -14.59
N TYR A 38 9.00 -19.70 -15.59
CA TYR A 38 9.22 -19.98 -17.00
C TYR A 38 9.76 -18.74 -17.71
N LEU A 39 10.75 -18.92 -18.55
CA LEU A 39 11.22 -17.93 -19.51
C LEU A 39 10.61 -18.21 -20.86
N VAL A 40 9.98 -17.21 -21.48
CA VAL A 40 9.38 -17.34 -22.82
C VAL A 40 9.96 -16.27 -23.75
N GLY A 41 10.52 -16.70 -24.86
CA GLY A 41 11.00 -15.83 -25.94
C GLY A 41 9.99 -15.81 -27.09
N ILE A 42 9.49 -14.61 -27.45
CA ILE A 42 8.55 -14.39 -28.55
C ILE A 42 9.07 -13.30 -29.49
N ASN A 43 8.69 -13.37 -30.74
CA ASN A 43 9.01 -12.31 -31.69
C ASN A 43 7.99 -11.15 -31.59
N ARG A 44 8.29 -10.03 -32.27
CA ARG A 44 7.44 -8.84 -32.25
C ARG A 44 6.00 -9.11 -32.70
N LYS A 45 5.83 -9.97 -33.72
CA LYS A 45 4.49 -10.31 -34.23
C LYS A 45 3.70 -11.11 -33.21
N GLY A 46 4.30 -12.07 -32.54
CA GLY A 46 3.70 -12.84 -31.47
C GLY A 46 3.35 -11.97 -30.25
N LEU A 47 4.19 -10.98 -29.93
CA LEU A 47 3.90 -10.02 -28.86
C LEU A 47 2.65 -9.20 -29.18
N VAL A 48 2.56 -8.63 -30.39
CA VAL A 48 1.40 -7.83 -30.81
C VAL A 48 0.13 -8.68 -30.82
N ASP A 49 0.18 -9.92 -31.34
CA ASP A 49 -0.97 -10.83 -31.32
C ASP A 49 -1.43 -11.15 -29.88
N THR A 50 -0.48 -11.42 -28.99
CA THR A 50 -0.77 -11.70 -27.59
C THR A 50 -1.41 -10.50 -26.88
N ILE A 51 -0.93 -9.29 -27.13
CA ILE A 51 -1.48 -8.05 -26.58
C ILE A 51 -2.91 -7.85 -27.07
N ASN A 52 -3.14 -7.95 -28.39
CA ASN A 52 -4.48 -7.77 -29.00
C ASN A 52 -5.49 -8.78 -28.45
N ARG A 53 -5.05 -10.00 -28.15
CA ARG A 53 -5.87 -11.07 -27.56
C ARG A 53 -5.89 -11.05 -26.03
N LYS A 54 -5.33 -9.99 -25.39
CA LYS A 54 -5.31 -9.77 -23.94
C LYS A 54 -4.75 -10.96 -23.14
N PHE A 55 -3.68 -11.59 -23.64
CA PHE A 55 -2.99 -12.70 -22.98
C PHE A 55 -3.88 -13.94 -22.74
N PRO A 56 -4.28 -14.68 -23.78
CA PRO A 56 -5.20 -15.82 -23.65
C PRO A 56 -4.63 -16.96 -22.79
N LEU A 57 -3.34 -16.98 -22.49
CA LEU A 57 -2.73 -17.93 -21.56
C LEU A 57 -3.32 -17.80 -20.14
N LEU A 58 -3.65 -16.59 -19.71
CA LEU A 58 -4.25 -16.35 -18.38
C LEU A 58 -5.56 -17.16 -18.24
N ASP A 59 -6.43 -17.08 -19.23
CA ASP A 59 -7.70 -17.80 -19.19
C ASP A 59 -7.53 -19.32 -19.38
N LYS A 60 -6.63 -19.74 -20.27
CA LYS A 60 -6.29 -21.16 -20.45
C LYS A 60 -5.79 -21.82 -19.17
N VAL A 61 -5.01 -21.11 -18.35
CA VAL A 61 -4.51 -21.65 -17.08
C VAL A 61 -5.63 -21.68 -16.04
N ARG A 62 -6.48 -20.66 -15.96
CA ARG A 62 -7.65 -20.62 -15.06
C ARG A 62 -8.65 -21.76 -15.32
N GLU A 63 -8.77 -22.21 -16.55
CA GLU A 63 -9.68 -23.31 -16.96
C GLU A 63 -9.17 -24.70 -16.58
N ILE A 64 -7.92 -24.85 -16.13
CA ILE A 64 -7.36 -26.14 -15.70
C ILE A 64 -8.06 -26.61 -14.42
N LYS A 65 -8.91 -27.65 -14.51
CA LYS A 65 -9.68 -28.21 -13.39
C LYS A 65 -9.11 -29.57 -12.98
N ILE A 66 -8.05 -29.59 -12.18
CA ILE A 66 -7.51 -30.82 -11.59
C ILE A 66 -7.99 -31.00 -10.16
N ASN A 67 -8.21 -29.90 -9.44
CA ASN A 67 -8.74 -29.89 -8.09
C ASN A 67 -9.89 -28.86 -8.02
N PRO A 68 -11.13 -29.25 -7.61
CA PRO A 68 -12.26 -28.33 -7.53
C PRO A 68 -12.07 -27.22 -6.48
N ARG A 69 -11.06 -27.33 -5.62
CA ARG A 69 -10.74 -26.33 -4.58
C ARG A 69 -9.58 -25.39 -4.94
N ILE A 70 -8.88 -25.64 -6.06
CA ILE A 70 -7.70 -24.86 -6.47
C ILE A 70 -7.87 -24.43 -7.91
N THR A 71 -7.98 -23.12 -8.15
CA THR A 71 -7.92 -22.55 -9.49
C THR A 71 -6.48 -22.08 -9.71
N PRO A 72 -5.71 -22.70 -10.62
CA PRO A 72 -4.37 -22.27 -10.91
C PRO A 72 -4.39 -20.91 -11.61
N THR A 73 -3.37 -20.11 -11.38
CA THR A 73 -3.17 -18.82 -12.01
C THR A 73 -1.74 -18.69 -12.51
N VAL A 74 -1.50 -17.79 -13.45
CA VAL A 74 -0.18 -17.43 -13.92
C VAL A 74 -0.04 -15.90 -13.94
N SER A 75 1.12 -15.40 -13.55
CA SER A 75 1.49 -13.99 -13.68
C SER A 75 2.56 -13.87 -14.76
N ILE A 76 2.47 -12.82 -15.59
CA ILE A 76 3.33 -12.67 -16.75
C ILE A 76 3.97 -11.29 -16.72
N GLY A 77 5.31 -11.24 -16.78
CA GLY A 77 6.07 -10.01 -16.99
C GLY A 77 6.66 -10.02 -18.41
N VAL A 78 6.44 -8.97 -19.17
CA VAL A 78 6.92 -8.85 -20.56
C VAL A 78 7.72 -7.57 -20.73
N ALA A 79 8.85 -7.66 -21.45
CA ALA A 79 9.63 -6.50 -21.84
C ALA A 79 10.02 -6.56 -23.32
N SER A 80 10.03 -5.40 -23.98
CA SER A 80 10.42 -5.26 -25.37
C SER A 80 11.03 -3.87 -25.61
N GLY A 81 11.94 -3.78 -26.60
CA GLY A 81 12.53 -2.50 -27.02
C GLY A 81 13.80 -2.09 -26.26
N MET A 82 14.36 -2.97 -25.41
CA MET A 82 15.63 -2.76 -24.71
C MET A 82 16.83 -3.04 -25.63
N LYS A 83 17.98 -2.45 -25.32
CA LYS A 83 19.20 -2.57 -26.14
C LYS A 83 19.88 -3.93 -26.03
N THR A 84 19.77 -4.58 -24.88
CA THR A 84 20.40 -5.88 -24.60
C THR A 84 19.40 -6.89 -24.07
N LEU A 85 19.69 -8.19 -24.24
CA LEU A 85 18.89 -9.27 -23.66
C LEU A 85 18.91 -9.24 -22.12
N SER A 86 20.00 -8.80 -21.52
CA SER A 86 20.11 -8.66 -20.05
C SER A 86 19.16 -7.59 -19.51
N GLU A 87 19.15 -6.41 -20.12
CA GLU A 87 18.20 -5.33 -19.77
C GLU A 87 16.76 -5.78 -19.97
N MET A 88 16.48 -6.51 -21.07
CA MET A 88 15.15 -7.04 -21.35
C MET A 88 14.70 -8.04 -20.29
N ALA A 89 15.60 -8.95 -19.87
CA ALA A 89 15.30 -9.93 -18.83
C ALA A 89 15.04 -9.25 -17.46
N GLN A 90 15.86 -8.27 -17.08
CA GLN A 90 15.67 -7.50 -15.85
C GLN A 90 14.33 -6.72 -15.86
N LYS A 91 14.00 -6.08 -16.99
CA LYS A 91 12.74 -5.35 -17.12
C LYS A 91 11.54 -6.29 -17.13
N ALA A 92 11.64 -7.47 -17.76
CA ALA A 92 10.59 -8.49 -17.71
C ALA A 92 10.38 -9.02 -16.27
N GLN A 93 11.48 -9.22 -15.52
CA GLN A 93 11.40 -9.57 -14.10
C GLN A 93 10.70 -8.48 -13.29
N SER A 94 11.06 -7.21 -13.49
CA SER A 94 10.39 -6.08 -12.84
C SER A 94 8.89 -6.02 -13.17
N CYS A 95 8.51 -6.30 -14.43
CA CYS A 95 7.11 -6.40 -14.83
C CYS A 95 6.40 -7.59 -14.17
N LEU A 96 7.07 -8.73 -13.99
CA LEU A 96 6.52 -9.88 -13.28
C LEU A 96 6.32 -9.56 -11.80
N ASP A 97 7.30 -8.93 -11.17
CA ASP A 97 7.20 -8.48 -9.78
C ASP A 97 6.05 -7.48 -9.61
N LEU A 98 5.85 -6.58 -10.57
CA LEU A 98 4.72 -5.66 -10.59
C LEU A 98 3.38 -6.39 -10.76
N ALA A 99 3.31 -7.42 -11.62
CA ALA A 99 2.12 -8.26 -11.76
C ALA A 99 1.79 -9.00 -10.46
N LEU A 100 2.80 -9.56 -9.80
CA LEU A 100 2.67 -10.26 -8.52
C LEU A 100 2.29 -9.29 -7.39
N GLY A 101 2.92 -8.12 -7.34
CA GLY A 101 2.61 -7.06 -6.36
C GLY A 101 1.19 -6.49 -6.48
N ARG A 102 0.55 -6.64 -7.65
CA ARG A 102 -0.86 -6.26 -7.89
C ARG A 102 -1.86 -7.41 -7.68
N GLY A 103 -1.42 -8.49 -7.04
CA GLY A 103 -2.27 -9.64 -6.73
C GLY A 103 -2.12 -10.83 -7.68
N GLY A 104 -1.22 -10.78 -8.64
CA GLY A 104 -0.99 -11.87 -9.60
C GLY A 104 -2.11 -12.00 -10.64
N ASP A 105 -2.14 -13.16 -11.32
CA ASP A 105 -3.16 -13.53 -12.31
C ASP A 105 -3.40 -12.48 -13.41
N GLN A 106 -2.33 -11.84 -13.85
CA GLN A 106 -2.34 -10.77 -14.84
C GLN A 106 -1.02 -10.72 -15.61
N ALA A 107 -1.02 -10.00 -16.72
CA ALA A 107 0.18 -9.69 -17.47
C ALA A 107 0.52 -8.20 -17.38
N VAL A 108 1.79 -7.90 -17.14
CA VAL A 108 2.37 -6.56 -17.19
C VAL A 108 3.36 -6.49 -18.33
N VAL A 109 3.19 -5.54 -19.24
CA VAL A 109 3.96 -5.39 -20.46
C VAL A 109 4.66 -4.04 -20.46
N SER A 110 5.98 -4.04 -20.67
CA SER A 110 6.77 -2.83 -20.90
C SER A 110 7.29 -2.82 -22.34
N ILE A 111 6.95 -1.78 -23.09
CA ILE A 111 7.49 -1.51 -24.43
C ILE A 111 8.21 -0.16 -24.38
N GLY A 112 9.55 -0.19 -24.32
CA GLY A 112 10.33 0.99 -23.98
C GLY A 112 9.99 1.46 -22.54
N GLU A 113 9.50 2.69 -22.40
CA GLU A 113 9.11 3.27 -21.10
C GLU A 113 7.62 3.08 -20.78
N GLU A 114 6.80 2.69 -21.75
CA GLU A 114 5.35 2.52 -21.59
C GLU A 114 5.05 1.18 -20.92
N VAL A 115 4.22 1.21 -19.84
CA VAL A 115 3.79 0.04 -19.09
C VAL A 115 2.29 -0.14 -19.20
N SER A 116 1.84 -1.33 -19.60
CA SER A 116 0.42 -1.67 -19.77
C SER A 116 0.05 -2.94 -18.99
N PHE A 117 -1.22 -3.06 -18.57
CA PHE A 117 -1.74 -4.13 -17.72
C PHE A 117 -2.88 -4.89 -18.42
N TYR A 118 -2.89 -6.24 -18.33
CA TYR A 118 -3.87 -7.08 -19.02
C TYR A 118 -4.37 -8.20 -18.10
N GLY A 119 -5.66 -8.49 -18.14
CA GLY A 119 -6.26 -9.73 -17.61
C GLY A 119 -6.52 -9.78 -16.11
N ALA A 120 -6.36 -8.68 -15.37
CA ALA A 120 -6.70 -8.65 -13.95
C ALA A 120 -8.22 -8.93 -13.75
N ARG A 121 -8.54 -10.02 -13.00
CA ARG A 121 -9.91 -10.30 -12.54
C ARG A 121 -9.90 -10.29 -11.01
N GLY A 122 -10.59 -9.31 -10.41
CA GLY A 122 -10.73 -9.27 -8.95
C GLY A 122 -11.51 -10.49 -8.46
N SER A 123 -10.94 -11.33 -7.61
CA SER A 123 -11.56 -12.20 -6.59
C SER A 123 -10.87 -13.54 -6.24
N VAL A 124 -9.65 -13.84 -6.70
CA VAL A 124 -8.96 -15.12 -6.35
C VAL A 124 -8.02 -14.99 -5.14
N GLN A 125 -7.91 -13.81 -4.56
CA GLN A 125 -6.89 -13.41 -3.57
C GLN A 125 -6.94 -14.11 -2.19
N ALA A 126 -8.11 -14.48 -1.68
CA ALA A 126 -8.24 -14.87 -0.28
C ALA A 126 -7.59 -16.23 0.12
N LYS A 127 -7.36 -17.14 -0.83
CA LYS A 127 -6.84 -18.50 -0.51
C LYS A 127 -5.31 -18.60 -0.52
N ASN A 128 -4.62 -17.80 -1.34
CA ASN A 128 -3.16 -17.85 -1.44
C ASN A 128 -2.45 -17.02 -0.36
N THR A 129 -3.12 -16.02 0.21
CA THR A 129 -2.55 -15.07 1.17
C THR A 129 -2.23 -15.71 2.52
N ARG A 130 -3.10 -16.57 3.07
CA ARG A 130 -2.84 -17.28 4.33
C ARG A 130 -1.64 -18.23 4.24
N VAL A 131 -1.47 -18.90 3.08
CA VAL A 131 -0.29 -19.74 2.85
C VAL A 131 0.97 -18.88 2.78
N ARG A 132 0.87 -17.72 2.12
CA ARG A 132 1.97 -16.77 2.03
C ARG A 132 2.34 -16.19 3.41
N ALA A 133 1.36 -15.76 4.20
CA ALA A 133 1.59 -15.27 5.56
C ALA A 133 2.30 -16.32 6.45
N ARG A 134 1.92 -17.60 6.31
CA ARG A 134 2.58 -18.71 7.02
C ARG A 134 4.03 -18.92 6.59
N ILE A 135 4.31 -18.86 5.29
CA ILE A 135 5.68 -18.98 4.75
C ILE A 135 6.53 -17.80 5.22
N VAL A 136 5.98 -16.59 5.17
CA VAL A 136 6.64 -15.37 5.63
C VAL A 136 6.92 -15.43 7.13
N ALA A 137 5.96 -15.88 7.94
CA ALA A 137 6.14 -16.06 9.37
C ALA A 137 7.31 -17.01 9.69
N GLN A 138 7.40 -18.14 8.98
CA GLN A 138 8.49 -19.08 9.11
C GLN A 138 9.85 -18.45 8.73
N ALA A 139 9.89 -17.70 7.61
CA ALA A 139 11.10 -17.03 7.14
C ALA A 139 11.57 -15.95 8.13
N ILE A 140 10.65 -15.13 8.65
CA ILE A 140 10.97 -14.11 9.67
C ILE A 140 11.47 -14.77 10.94
N HIS A 141 10.82 -15.85 11.38
CA HIS A 141 11.25 -16.63 12.56
C HIS A 141 12.70 -17.10 12.40
N GLU A 142 13.07 -17.65 11.26
CA GLU A 142 14.43 -18.13 10.98
C GLU A 142 15.43 -16.96 10.92
N LEU A 143 15.09 -15.86 10.24
CA LEU A 143 15.95 -14.68 10.14
C LEU A 143 16.21 -14.05 11.51
N MET A 144 15.17 -13.92 12.35
CA MET A 144 15.30 -13.40 13.72
C MET A 144 16.09 -14.35 14.62
N THR A 145 15.87 -15.67 14.52
CA THR A 145 16.61 -16.66 15.29
C THR A 145 18.12 -16.58 15.03
N ASN A 146 18.51 -16.32 13.80
CA ASN A 146 19.90 -16.18 13.37
C ASN A 146 20.44 -14.74 13.46
N ALA A 147 19.71 -13.81 14.05
CA ALA A 147 20.16 -12.44 14.29
C ALA A 147 20.74 -12.29 15.69
N ASP A 148 21.74 -11.40 15.84
CA ASP A 148 22.26 -11.01 17.15
C ASP A 148 21.26 -10.09 17.86
N LYS A 149 20.84 -9.04 17.14
CA LYS A 149 19.86 -8.04 17.58
C LYS A 149 18.89 -7.74 16.44
N VAL A 150 17.69 -7.30 16.79
CA VAL A 150 16.65 -6.91 15.83
C VAL A 150 16.34 -5.43 15.98
N PHE A 151 16.52 -4.67 14.91
CA PHE A 151 16.10 -3.27 14.82
C PHE A 151 14.85 -3.19 13.96
N ILE A 152 13.90 -2.38 14.38
CA ILE A 152 12.61 -2.22 13.72
C ILE A 152 12.40 -0.74 13.50
N MET A 153 11.99 -0.32 12.30
CA MET A 153 11.67 1.08 12.04
C MET A 153 10.55 1.23 11.01
N GLY A 154 9.76 2.26 11.17
CA GLY A 154 8.76 2.73 10.23
C GLY A 154 9.26 3.86 9.32
N HIS A 155 8.33 4.58 8.73
CA HIS A 155 8.60 5.80 7.95
C HIS A 155 8.79 7.02 8.87
N VAL A 156 9.37 8.11 8.34
CA VAL A 156 9.79 9.31 9.11
C VAL A 156 8.66 10.02 9.87
N ASN A 157 7.44 9.95 9.41
CA ASN A 157 6.28 10.53 10.10
C ASN A 157 5.40 9.38 10.63
N GLU A 158 5.91 8.66 11.61
CA GLU A 158 5.29 7.45 12.14
C GLU A 158 3.83 7.70 12.52
N ASP A 159 2.95 6.91 11.96
CA ASP A 159 1.54 6.85 12.29
C ASP A 159 1.19 5.59 13.12
N TYR A 160 -0.09 5.38 13.39
CA TYR A 160 -0.51 4.22 14.19
C TYR A 160 -0.30 2.89 13.48
N ASP A 161 -0.25 2.85 12.13
CA ASP A 161 0.02 1.61 11.41
C ASP A 161 1.49 1.22 11.50
N ALA A 162 2.40 2.16 11.26
CA ALA A 162 3.84 1.96 11.45
C ALA A 162 4.16 1.51 12.87
N ILE A 163 3.54 2.15 13.88
CA ILE A 163 3.76 1.83 15.30
C ILE A 163 3.20 0.46 15.66
N GLY A 164 1.96 0.18 15.28
CA GLY A 164 1.31 -1.11 15.53
C GLY A 164 2.11 -2.26 14.94
N ALA A 165 2.51 -2.11 13.69
CA ALA A 165 3.36 -3.07 13.01
C ALA A 165 4.72 -3.24 13.72
N ALA A 166 5.37 -2.14 14.13
CA ALA A 166 6.65 -2.21 14.85
C ALA A 166 6.55 -2.93 16.18
N ILE A 167 5.51 -2.66 16.98
CA ILE A 167 5.26 -3.36 18.26
C ILE A 167 4.98 -4.84 18.01
N GLY A 168 4.19 -5.19 16.98
CA GLY A 168 3.94 -6.59 16.62
C GLY A 168 5.22 -7.33 16.23
N VAL A 169 6.12 -6.69 15.48
CA VAL A 169 7.43 -7.25 15.12
C VAL A 169 8.36 -7.35 16.35
N ALA A 170 8.36 -6.35 17.23
CA ALA A 170 9.11 -6.38 18.49
C ALA A 170 8.63 -7.53 19.38
N LYS A 171 7.31 -7.80 19.41
CA LYS A 171 6.73 -8.96 20.06
C LYS A 171 7.29 -10.27 19.53
N MET A 172 7.44 -10.42 18.21
CA MET A 172 8.05 -11.61 17.61
C MET A 172 9.49 -11.80 18.10
N ALA A 173 10.31 -10.73 18.06
CA ALA A 173 11.70 -10.79 18.51
C ALA A 173 11.81 -11.13 19.99
N ARG A 174 11.02 -10.52 20.86
CA ARG A 174 10.99 -10.81 22.31
C ARG A 174 10.56 -12.25 22.62
N THR A 175 9.61 -12.78 21.85
CA THR A 175 9.16 -14.18 22.01
C THR A 175 10.30 -15.17 21.74
N LEU A 176 11.25 -14.83 20.87
CA LEU A 176 12.47 -15.59 20.61
C LEU A 176 13.61 -15.27 21.59
N GLY A 177 13.36 -14.43 22.60
CA GLY A 177 14.39 -13.97 23.54
C GLY A 177 15.46 -13.08 22.91
N LYS A 178 15.15 -12.45 21.77
CA LYS A 178 16.10 -11.56 21.08
C LYS A 178 16.05 -10.15 21.66
N GLU A 179 17.21 -9.56 21.81
CA GLU A 179 17.35 -8.13 22.05
C GLU A 179 16.84 -7.37 20.84
N CYS A 180 15.88 -6.47 21.03
CA CYS A 180 15.27 -5.73 19.93
C CYS A 180 15.04 -4.27 20.31
N TYR A 181 15.02 -3.41 19.30
CA TYR A 181 14.82 -1.98 19.44
C TYR A 181 13.90 -1.46 18.34
N ILE A 182 13.04 -0.51 18.71
CA ILE A 182 12.22 0.27 17.77
C ILE A 182 12.93 1.61 17.57
N VAL A 183 13.34 1.88 16.34
CA VAL A 183 14.06 3.11 16.01
C VAL A 183 13.07 4.14 15.52
N TRP A 184 13.06 5.28 16.21
CA TRP A 184 12.04 6.30 16.07
C TRP A 184 12.60 7.63 15.59
N SER A 185 11.87 8.33 14.68
CA SER A 185 12.28 9.65 14.20
C SER A 185 11.97 10.78 15.21
N GLY A 186 10.98 10.55 16.07
CA GLY A 186 10.45 11.57 16.99
C GLY A 186 9.62 12.65 16.30
N GLN A 187 9.19 12.44 15.06
CA GLN A 187 8.43 13.42 14.27
C GLN A 187 6.95 13.06 14.10
N GLY A 188 6.55 11.82 14.40
CA GLY A 188 5.18 11.35 14.28
C GLY A 188 4.31 11.75 15.47
N THR A 189 3.08 12.22 15.23
CA THR A 189 2.12 12.59 16.29
C THR A 189 1.52 11.39 17.02
N ALA A 190 1.57 10.20 16.42
CA ALA A 190 1.02 8.99 16.99
C ALA A 190 1.81 8.50 18.21
N VAL A 191 3.09 8.87 18.32
CA VAL A 191 3.97 8.54 19.45
C VAL A 191 3.48 9.12 20.76
N ASP A 192 3.19 10.43 20.75
CA ASP A 192 2.78 11.18 21.94
C ASP A 192 1.47 10.63 22.54
N ASN A 193 0.67 9.96 21.70
CA ASN A 193 -0.62 9.42 22.09
C ASN A 193 -0.57 7.96 22.58
N ILE A 194 0.51 7.22 22.33
CA ILE A 194 0.65 5.84 22.84
C ILE A 194 0.68 5.82 24.36
N GLU A 195 1.29 6.80 25.02
CA GLU A 195 1.27 6.93 26.47
C GLU A 195 -0.15 6.98 27.02
N ASN A 196 -1.09 7.59 26.30
CA ASN A 196 -2.50 7.66 26.67
C ASN A 196 -3.19 6.28 26.63
N VAL A 197 -2.81 5.39 25.69
CA VAL A 197 -3.35 4.01 25.62
C VAL A 197 -2.72 3.12 26.68
N THR A 198 -1.46 3.38 27.01
CA THR A 198 -0.70 2.57 27.96
C THR A 198 -0.94 2.94 29.41
N HIS A 199 -1.69 4.04 29.69
CA HIS A 199 -1.90 4.58 31.03
C HIS A 199 -0.58 4.79 31.82
N GLY A 200 0.48 5.19 31.12
CA GLY A 200 1.79 5.42 31.74
C GLY A 200 2.60 4.14 32.07
N ASN A 201 2.14 2.98 31.62
CA ASN A 201 2.88 1.70 31.77
C ASN A 201 3.16 1.10 30.40
N ASN A 202 4.08 1.71 29.65
CA ASN A 202 4.50 1.25 28.34
C ASN A 202 5.66 0.23 28.46
N PRO A 203 5.43 -1.07 28.30
CA PRO A 203 6.49 -2.08 28.38
C PRO A 203 7.49 -2.03 27.21
N TYR A 204 7.29 -1.12 26.26
CA TYR A 204 8.12 -0.89 25.09
C TYR A 204 8.92 0.43 25.17
N GLU A 205 8.74 1.24 26.22
CA GLU A 205 9.42 2.54 26.38
C GLU A 205 10.95 2.38 26.29
N ASP A 206 11.51 1.41 27.01
CA ASP A 206 12.95 1.11 27.01
C ASP A 206 13.46 0.56 25.65
N LEU A 207 12.58 0.15 24.76
CA LEU A 207 12.92 -0.38 23.43
C LEU A 207 12.93 0.70 22.36
N ILE A 208 12.33 1.87 22.64
CA ILE A 208 12.26 2.99 21.69
C ILE A 208 13.55 3.79 21.82
N ILE A 209 14.32 3.85 20.73
CA ILE A 209 15.63 4.50 20.71
C ILE A 209 15.78 5.40 19.49
N SER A 210 16.69 6.40 19.59
CA SER A 210 17.06 7.22 18.46
C SER A 210 18.00 6.50 17.48
N GLU A 211 18.15 7.06 16.27
CA GLU A 211 19.10 6.54 15.27
C GLU A 211 20.52 6.49 15.79
N GLU A 212 20.94 7.49 16.58
CA GLU A 212 22.28 7.58 17.16
C GLU A 212 22.55 6.39 18.09
N VAL A 213 21.63 6.13 19.01
CA VAL A 213 21.72 4.99 19.95
C VAL A 213 21.67 3.66 19.17
N ALA A 214 20.81 3.54 18.17
CA ALA A 214 20.73 2.35 17.33
C ALA A 214 22.06 2.09 16.58
N MET A 215 22.72 3.15 16.09
CA MET A 215 24.03 3.05 15.46
C MET A 215 25.13 2.57 16.41
N GLU A 216 25.07 2.90 17.70
CA GLU A 216 25.99 2.39 18.72
C GLU A 216 25.71 0.93 19.10
N GLN A 217 24.44 0.55 19.16
CA GLN A 217 23.99 -0.78 19.59
C GLN A 217 24.12 -1.86 18.52
N ARG A 218 24.24 -1.49 17.22
CA ARG A 218 24.27 -2.44 16.11
C ARG A 218 25.50 -3.36 16.15
N THR A 219 25.31 -4.58 15.69
CA THR A 219 26.36 -5.58 15.48
C THR A 219 26.41 -6.03 14.02
N PRO A 220 27.46 -6.70 13.56
CA PRO A 220 27.51 -7.27 12.21
C PRO A 220 26.39 -8.28 11.90
N GLY A 221 25.86 -8.95 12.91
CA GLY A 221 24.77 -9.91 12.80
C GLY A 221 23.37 -9.31 13.01
N SER A 222 23.24 -7.99 13.14
CA SER A 222 21.95 -7.33 13.32
C SER A 222 21.03 -7.50 12.13
N LEU A 223 19.73 -7.67 12.41
CA LEU A 223 18.63 -7.69 11.44
C LEU A 223 17.85 -6.38 11.53
N LEU A 224 17.55 -5.76 10.39
CA LEU A 224 16.70 -4.59 10.29
C LEU A 224 15.36 -4.99 9.67
N VAL A 225 14.26 -4.72 10.38
CA VAL A 225 12.90 -4.92 9.88
C VAL A 225 12.26 -3.56 9.62
N LEU A 226 11.94 -3.31 8.36
CA LEU A 226 11.24 -2.12 7.91
C LEU A 226 9.75 -2.44 7.85
N VAL A 227 8.94 -1.62 8.47
CA VAL A 227 7.48 -1.76 8.50
C VAL A 227 6.84 -0.52 7.91
N ASP A 228 5.76 -0.73 7.15
CA ASP A 228 4.92 0.32 6.60
C ASP A 228 5.60 1.27 5.61
N HIS A 229 6.72 0.89 5.08
CA HIS A 229 7.37 1.55 3.95
C HIS A 229 8.42 0.66 3.29
N HIS A 230 8.72 0.95 2.03
CA HIS A 230 9.75 0.26 1.25
C HIS A 230 10.69 1.23 0.52
N ARG A 231 10.58 2.54 0.79
CA ARG A 231 11.33 3.61 0.12
C ARG A 231 12.39 4.18 1.05
N ALA A 232 13.64 4.27 0.55
CA ALA A 232 14.76 4.75 1.35
C ALA A 232 14.58 6.21 1.82
N MET A 233 13.94 7.05 1.01
CA MET A 233 13.70 8.46 1.35
C MET A 233 12.66 8.66 2.46
N LEU A 234 11.83 7.67 2.74
CA LEU A 234 10.80 7.74 3.77
C LEU A 234 11.25 7.13 5.11
N THR A 235 12.43 6.55 5.17
CA THR A 235 12.90 5.83 6.37
C THR A 235 13.16 6.75 7.56
N ALA A 236 12.77 6.32 8.76
CA ALA A 236 13.00 7.05 10.01
C ALA A 236 14.51 7.18 10.35
N ALA A 237 15.32 6.19 9.95
CA ALA A 237 16.75 6.11 10.31
C ALA A 237 17.63 5.78 9.09
N PRO A 238 17.97 6.75 8.22
CA PRO A 238 18.70 6.50 6.98
C PRO A 238 20.14 6.02 7.19
N LYS A 239 20.82 6.44 8.26
CA LYS A 239 22.19 5.97 8.58
C LYS A 239 22.17 4.51 9.01
N LEU A 240 21.18 4.11 9.80
CA LEU A 240 20.99 2.72 10.22
C LEU A 240 20.63 1.83 9.03
N LEU A 241 19.76 2.29 8.12
CA LEU A 241 19.46 1.61 6.85
C LEU A 241 20.73 1.36 6.04
N ALA A 242 21.60 2.35 5.90
CA ALA A 242 22.85 2.19 5.18
C ALA A 242 23.82 1.22 5.85
N ALA A 243 23.81 1.15 7.19
CA ALA A 243 24.75 0.36 7.99
C ALA A 243 24.37 -1.13 8.11
N ILE A 244 23.08 -1.47 8.10
CA ILE A 244 22.60 -2.87 8.24
C ILE A 244 22.14 -3.38 6.87
N ARG A 245 22.80 -4.44 6.36
CA ARG A 245 22.47 -5.05 5.07
C ARG A 245 21.45 -6.19 5.16
N ARG A 246 21.33 -6.81 6.34
CA ARG A 246 20.33 -7.87 6.58
C ARG A 246 18.98 -7.22 6.84
N ARG A 247 18.16 -7.12 5.80
CA ARG A 247 16.91 -6.33 5.81
C ARG A 247 15.70 -7.20 5.52
N VAL A 248 14.60 -6.90 6.20
CA VAL A 248 13.25 -7.43 5.92
C VAL A 248 12.33 -6.24 5.71
N ILE A 249 11.44 -6.32 4.73
CA ILE A 249 10.39 -5.31 4.47
C ILE A 249 9.03 -5.99 4.65
N ILE A 250 8.14 -5.34 5.42
CA ILE A 250 6.73 -5.69 5.56
C ILE A 250 5.94 -4.42 5.27
N ASP A 251 5.20 -4.38 4.15
CA ASP A 251 4.55 -3.15 3.71
C ASP A 251 3.32 -3.45 2.84
N HIS A 252 2.25 -2.66 3.00
CA HIS A 252 1.02 -2.77 2.24
C HIS A 252 0.92 -1.76 1.09
N HIS A 253 1.85 -0.84 0.99
CA HIS A 253 1.86 0.18 -0.04
C HIS A 253 2.14 -0.40 -1.44
N ARG A 254 1.65 0.27 -2.47
CA ARG A 254 1.98 -0.07 -3.86
C ARG A 254 3.46 0.15 -4.12
N ARG A 255 4.05 -0.79 -4.83
CA ARG A 255 5.48 -0.74 -5.15
C ARG A 255 5.84 0.55 -5.90
N ALA A 256 6.78 1.30 -5.36
CA ALA A 256 7.38 2.48 -5.97
C ALA A 256 8.57 2.09 -6.86
N GLU A 257 9.12 3.04 -7.61
CA GLU A 257 10.32 2.82 -8.42
C GLU A 257 11.61 2.82 -7.57
N ASP A 258 11.64 3.60 -6.49
CA ASP A 258 12.76 3.79 -5.57
C ASP A 258 12.74 2.85 -4.35
N VAL A 259 12.53 1.56 -4.61
CA VAL A 259 12.49 0.53 -3.56
C VAL A 259 13.86 0.30 -2.95
N ILE A 260 13.89 0.08 -1.62
CA ILE A 260 15.10 -0.36 -0.91
C ILE A 260 15.57 -1.70 -1.48
N GLU A 261 16.79 -1.72 -1.98
CA GLU A 261 17.43 -2.89 -2.58
C GLU A 261 18.15 -3.76 -1.53
N GLU A 262 18.66 -4.92 -1.97
CA GLU A 262 19.41 -5.86 -1.14
C GLU A 262 18.66 -6.28 0.14
N VAL A 263 17.40 -6.72 0.00
CA VAL A 263 16.58 -7.25 1.09
C VAL A 263 16.59 -8.78 1.12
N MET A 264 16.65 -9.38 2.31
CA MET A 264 16.60 -10.84 2.49
C MET A 264 15.18 -11.38 2.33
N LEU A 265 14.19 -10.60 2.74
CA LEU A 265 12.77 -10.92 2.62
C LEU A 265 11.97 -9.65 2.38
N GLN A 266 11.12 -9.69 1.35
CA GLN A 266 10.18 -8.61 1.04
C GLN A 266 8.76 -9.18 1.03
N TYR A 267 7.95 -8.75 1.99
CA TYR A 267 6.54 -9.06 2.05
C TYR A 267 5.74 -7.80 1.78
N MET A 268 5.34 -7.66 0.53
CA MET A 268 4.48 -6.56 0.08
C MET A 268 3.14 -7.10 -0.37
N GLU A 269 2.05 -6.51 0.14
CA GLU A 269 0.69 -6.96 -0.14
C GLU A 269 -0.28 -5.77 -0.24
N PRO A 270 -0.34 -5.07 -1.40
CA PRO A 270 -1.18 -3.89 -1.60
C PRO A 270 -2.69 -4.13 -1.51
N SER A 271 -3.11 -5.36 -1.34
CA SER A 271 -4.51 -5.73 -1.15
C SER A 271 -4.93 -5.81 0.31
N THR A 272 -3.99 -5.70 1.24
CA THR A 272 -4.27 -5.60 2.67
C THR A 272 -4.61 -4.16 3.05
N SER A 273 -5.36 -4.00 4.12
CA SER A 273 -5.78 -2.68 4.58
C SER A 273 -4.63 -1.89 5.20
N SER A 274 -3.70 -2.59 5.85
CA SER A 274 -2.62 -2.00 6.64
C SER A 274 -1.48 -2.98 6.87
N THR A 275 -0.31 -2.48 7.23
CA THR A 275 0.83 -3.29 7.66
C THR A 275 0.55 -3.97 9.00
N SER A 276 -0.22 -3.34 9.89
CA SER A 276 -0.70 -3.92 11.14
C SER A 276 -1.61 -5.15 10.90
N GLU A 277 -2.44 -5.16 9.86
CA GLU A 277 -3.17 -6.35 9.43
C GLU A 277 -2.19 -7.47 9.04
N MET A 278 -1.20 -7.17 8.20
CA MET A 278 -0.20 -8.15 7.76
C MET A 278 0.60 -8.73 8.93
N VAL A 279 1.06 -7.89 9.84
CA VAL A 279 1.78 -8.31 11.05
C VAL A 279 0.88 -9.15 11.96
N THR A 280 -0.39 -8.79 12.10
CA THR A 280 -1.37 -9.59 12.85
C THR A 280 -1.55 -10.98 12.25
N GLU A 281 -1.57 -11.11 10.94
CA GLU A 281 -1.61 -12.41 10.28
C GLU A 281 -0.33 -13.22 10.50
N ILE A 282 0.85 -12.58 10.38
CA ILE A 282 2.14 -13.22 10.65
C ILE A 282 2.19 -13.77 12.08
N LEU A 283 1.75 -12.99 13.07
CA LEU A 283 1.72 -13.36 14.49
C LEU A 283 0.94 -14.67 14.73
N GLN A 284 -0.15 -14.92 13.99
CA GLN A 284 -0.95 -16.14 14.11
C GLN A 284 -0.20 -17.42 13.71
N TYR A 285 0.87 -17.28 12.89
CA TYR A 285 1.64 -18.41 12.36
C TYR A 285 3.07 -18.44 12.85
N PHE A 286 3.52 -17.42 13.61
CA PHE A 286 4.90 -17.26 14.03
C PHE A 286 5.33 -18.31 15.06
N GLN A 287 4.44 -18.64 16.00
CA GLN A 287 4.64 -19.68 17.02
C GLN A 287 3.28 -20.27 17.44
N GLU A 288 3.25 -21.59 17.80
CA GLU A 288 1.99 -22.31 18.10
C GLU A 288 1.13 -21.70 19.23
N ARG A 289 1.75 -21.00 20.19
CA ARG A 289 1.05 -20.34 21.31
C ARG A 289 1.63 -18.95 21.55
N MET A 290 1.42 -18.07 20.60
CA MET A 290 1.82 -16.69 20.75
C MET A 290 0.80 -15.94 21.62
N GLU A 291 1.22 -15.55 22.82
CA GLU A 291 0.41 -14.72 23.71
C GLU A 291 0.63 -13.26 23.36
N ILE A 292 -0.42 -12.57 22.96
CA ILE A 292 -0.43 -11.14 22.67
C ILE A 292 -1.11 -10.44 23.85
N SER A 293 -0.47 -9.43 24.44
CA SER A 293 -1.07 -8.65 25.51
C SER A 293 -2.19 -7.73 24.98
N PRO A 294 -3.13 -7.29 25.87
CA PRO A 294 -4.16 -6.34 25.46
C PRO A 294 -3.61 -5.04 24.87
N LEU A 295 -2.44 -4.59 25.33
CA LEU A 295 -1.76 -3.42 24.79
C LEU A 295 -1.29 -3.67 23.34
N GLU A 296 -0.53 -4.75 23.12
CA GLU A 296 -0.04 -5.13 21.78
C GLU A 296 -1.21 -5.29 20.80
N ALA A 297 -2.29 -5.93 21.25
CA ALA A 297 -3.51 -6.11 20.48
C ALA A 297 -4.20 -4.76 20.17
N SER A 298 -4.25 -3.83 21.14
CA SER A 298 -4.89 -2.52 20.94
C SER A 298 -4.11 -1.62 19.99
N VAL A 299 -2.77 -1.64 20.04
CA VAL A 299 -1.94 -0.80 19.15
C VAL A 299 -1.98 -1.33 17.71
N LEU A 300 -1.92 -2.66 17.50
CA LEU A 300 -2.14 -3.27 16.18
C LEU A 300 -3.54 -2.96 15.63
N TYR A 301 -4.56 -3.02 16.50
CA TYR A 301 -5.92 -2.67 16.12
C TYR A 301 -6.05 -1.19 15.75
N ALA A 302 -5.33 -0.28 16.43
CA ALA A 302 -5.30 1.13 16.10
C ALA A 302 -4.75 1.39 14.70
N GLY A 303 -3.67 0.70 14.29
CA GLY A 303 -3.14 0.75 12.92
C GLY A 303 -4.19 0.36 11.88
N ILE A 304 -4.88 -0.76 12.08
CA ILE A 304 -5.97 -1.18 11.19
C ILE A 304 -7.08 -0.12 11.11
N VAL A 305 -7.48 0.45 12.24
CA VAL A 305 -8.56 1.46 12.32
C VAL A 305 -8.21 2.74 11.59
N VAL A 306 -6.96 3.21 11.69
CA VAL A 306 -6.49 4.42 10.99
C VAL A 306 -6.55 4.24 9.49
N ASP A 307 -5.90 3.23 8.96
CA ASP A 307 -5.77 3.02 7.53
C ASP A 307 -7.08 2.69 6.84
N THR A 308 -7.98 2.03 7.57
CA THR A 308 -9.32 1.73 7.07
C THR A 308 -10.32 2.86 7.28
N LYS A 309 -9.92 4.00 7.85
CA LYS A 309 -10.85 5.05 8.27
C LYS A 309 -12.03 4.44 9.06
N ASN A 310 -11.71 3.70 10.12
CA ASN A 310 -12.69 2.98 10.95
C ASN A 310 -13.51 1.95 10.15
N PHE A 311 -12.84 1.12 9.36
CA PHE A 311 -13.41 0.07 8.50
C PHE A 311 -14.31 0.58 7.35
N ALA A 312 -14.17 1.85 6.96
CA ALA A 312 -14.95 2.44 5.89
C ALA A 312 -14.31 2.24 4.49
N VAL A 313 -12.98 2.12 4.42
CA VAL A 313 -12.24 2.01 3.15
C VAL A 313 -11.25 0.85 3.19
N GLN A 314 -10.90 0.31 2.02
CA GLN A 314 -9.90 -0.76 1.82
C GLN A 314 -10.06 -1.97 2.76
N THR A 315 -11.27 -2.26 3.22
CA THR A 315 -11.59 -3.30 4.19
C THR A 315 -12.06 -4.56 3.49
N GLY A 316 -11.36 -5.67 3.75
CA GLY A 316 -11.70 -7.00 3.23
C GLY A 316 -12.03 -7.99 4.34
N GLU A 317 -12.33 -9.25 3.95
CA GLU A 317 -12.56 -10.35 4.90
C GLU A 317 -11.38 -10.51 5.88
N ARG A 318 -10.14 -10.42 5.37
CA ARG A 318 -8.90 -10.54 6.17
C ARG A 318 -8.78 -9.46 7.23
N THR A 319 -9.18 -8.23 6.92
CA THR A 319 -9.16 -7.10 7.86
C THR A 319 -10.06 -7.39 9.06
N PHE A 320 -11.28 -7.90 8.81
CA PHE A 320 -12.18 -8.30 9.89
C PHE A 320 -11.69 -9.52 10.68
N GLU A 321 -11.03 -10.49 10.02
CA GLU A 321 -10.41 -11.63 10.71
C GLU A 321 -9.26 -11.17 11.62
N ALA A 322 -8.38 -10.28 11.15
CA ALA A 322 -7.31 -9.68 11.95
C ALA A 322 -7.88 -8.90 13.13
N ALA A 323 -8.88 -8.05 12.90
CA ALA A 323 -9.57 -7.32 13.96
C ALA A 323 -10.22 -8.25 15.00
N ALA A 324 -10.90 -9.31 14.56
CA ALA A 324 -11.51 -10.30 15.44
C ALA A 324 -10.45 -11.09 16.24
N TYR A 325 -9.30 -11.39 15.63
CA TYR A 325 -8.18 -12.00 16.31
C TYR A 325 -7.66 -11.09 17.44
N LEU A 326 -7.38 -9.83 17.15
CA LEU A 326 -6.91 -8.85 18.14
C LEU A 326 -7.94 -8.63 19.25
N ARG A 327 -9.22 -8.61 18.94
CA ARG A 327 -10.31 -8.55 19.93
C ARG A 327 -10.29 -9.72 20.93
N ARG A 328 -9.97 -10.93 20.48
CA ARG A 328 -9.82 -12.11 21.37
C ARG A 328 -8.67 -11.97 22.35
N TYR A 329 -7.63 -11.22 21.98
CA TYR A 329 -6.48 -10.90 22.84
C TYR A 329 -6.67 -9.62 23.67
N GLY A 330 -7.85 -9.04 23.67
CA GLY A 330 -8.21 -7.92 24.53
C GLY A 330 -7.97 -6.55 23.93
N ALA A 331 -7.82 -6.43 22.60
CA ALA A 331 -7.82 -5.11 21.97
C ALA A 331 -9.08 -4.32 22.40
N ASP A 332 -8.90 -3.09 22.84
CA ASP A 332 -9.97 -2.22 23.34
C ASP A 332 -10.32 -1.11 22.33
N PRO A 333 -11.40 -1.25 21.52
CA PRO A 333 -11.82 -0.21 20.59
C PRO A 333 -12.15 1.12 21.25
N HIS A 334 -12.60 1.09 22.52
CA HIS A 334 -12.89 2.33 23.24
C HIS A 334 -11.59 3.07 23.58
N ALA A 335 -10.57 2.37 24.11
CA ALA A 335 -9.25 2.95 24.33
C ALA A 335 -8.65 3.45 23.02
N VAL A 336 -8.74 2.67 21.93
CA VAL A 336 -8.28 3.08 20.61
C VAL A 336 -9.01 4.32 20.10
N SER A 337 -10.32 4.45 20.34
CA SER A 337 -11.07 5.66 19.94
C SER A 337 -10.61 6.92 20.67
N GLN A 338 -10.00 6.79 21.87
CA GLN A 338 -9.44 7.95 22.58
C GLN A 338 -8.17 8.50 21.92
N LEU A 339 -7.44 7.65 21.16
CA LEU A 339 -6.26 8.05 20.38
C LEU A 339 -6.58 9.04 19.26
N PHE A 340 -7.81 9.00 18.78
CA PHE A 340 -8.30 9.84 17.70
C PHE A 340 -9.08 11.07 18.20
N LYS A 341 -9.05 11.33 19.50
CA LYS A 341 -9.61 12.57 20.02
C LYS A 341 -8.77 13.75 19.55
N GLU A 342 -9.47 14.73 19.04
CA GLU A 342 -8.90 15.98 18.57
C GLU A 342 -9.04 17.04 19.67
N ASP A 343 -8.17 18.02 19.64
CA ASP A 343 -8.30 19.20 20.52
C ASP A 343 -9.44 20.12 20.05
N ASP A 344 -9.99 20.88 20.99
CA ASP A 344 -11.13 21.76 20.72
C ASP A 344 -10.84 22.78 19.60
N ALA A 345 -9.59 23.29 19.51
CA ALA A 345 -9.21 24.28 18.52
C ALA A 345 -9.23 23.69 17.10
N SER A 346 -8.73 22.48 16.92
CA SER A 346 -8.76 21.74 15.64
C SER A 346 -10.20 21.45 15.20
N VAL A 347 -11.07 21.01 16.12
CA VAL A 347 -12.49 20.76 15.82
C VAL A 347 -13.22 22.04 15.42
N ILE A 348 -13.02 23.14 16.18
CA ILE A 348 -13.63 24.43 15.89
C ILE A 348 -13.16 24.97 14.55
N LEU A 349 -11.84 24.88 14.25
CA LEU A 349 -11.29 25.35 12.99
C LEU A 349 -11.87 24.56 11.81
N ARG A 350 -11.90 23.22 11.91
CA ARG A 350 -12.49 22.37 10.88
C ARG A 350 -13.97 22.69 10.63
N ALA A 351 -14.75 22.81 11.70
CA ALA A 351 -16.15 23.21 11.59
C ALA A 351 -16.35 24.58 10.91
N LYS A 352 -15.46 25.54 11.19
CA LYS A 352 -15.47 26.84 10.52
C LYS A 352 -15.19 26.71 9.03
N ILE A 353 -14.14 25.97 8.66
CA ILE A 353 -13.80 25.73 7.24
C ILE A 353 -14.98 25.09 6.50
N ILE A 354 -15.62 24.10 7.11
CA ILE A 354 -16.76 23.40 6.51
C ILE A 354 -17.98 24.31 6.35
N THR A 355 -18.29 25.15 7.35
CA THR A 355 -19.44 26.06 7.30
C THR A 355 -19.26 27.21 6.31
N GLU A 356 -18.04 27.61 6.01
CA GLU A 356 -17.68 28.66 5.05
C GLU A 356 -17.56 28.13 3.60
N MET A 357 -17.78 26.81 3.37
CA MET A 357 -17.67 26.22 2.04
C MET A 357 -18.68 26.80 1.04
N LYS A 358 -18.27 26.85 -0.23
CA LYS A 358 -19.09 27.24 -1.36
C LYS A 358 -19.16 26.10 -2.37
N LYS A 359 -20.29 25.98 -3.05
CA LYS A 359 -20.48 25.06 -4.19
C LYS A 359 -20.53 25.88 -5.48
N PRO A 360 -19.39 26.26 -6.07
CA PRO A 360 -19.37 27.14 -7.26
C PRO A 360 -19.96 26.47 -8.51
N ILE A 361 -19.89 25.14 -8.57
CA ILE A 361 -20.53 24.31 -9.60
C ILE A 361 -21.07 23.03 -8.93
N PRO A 362 -22.04 22.34 -9.55
CA PRO A 362 -22.47 21.02 -9.07
C PRO A 362 -21.28 20.07 -8.92
N GLY A 363 -21.22 19.33 -7.83
CA GLY A 363 -20.17 18.35 -7.57
C GLY A 363 -18.89 18.89 -6.94
N LEU A 364 -18.65 20.22 -6.92
CA LEU A 364 -17.43 20.80 -6.37
C LEU A 364 -17.71 21.61 -5.10
N ALA A 365 -17.04 21.29 -4.00
CA ALA A 365 -16.98 22.10 -2.78
C ALA A 365 -15.62 22.82 -2.68
N VAL A 366 -15.63 24.12 -2.42
CA VAL A 366 -14.43 24.92 -2.21
C VAL A 366 -14.58 25.71 -0.90
N SER A 367 -13.56 25.65 -0.05
CA SER A 367 -13.49 26.50 1.15
C SER A 367 -12.12 27.19 1.24
N VAL A 368 -12.10 28.37 1.86
CA VAL A 368 -10.88 29.15 2.08
C VAL A 368 -10.75 29.43 3.55
N HIS A 369 -9.62 29.02 4.13
CA HIS A 369 -9.19 29.46 5.43
C HIS A 369 -8.12 30.53 5.28
N SER A 370 -8.29 31.65 5.98
CA SER A 370 -7.32 32.73 6.04
C SER A 370 -6.93 32.99 7.50
N GLY A 371 -5.64 32.86 7.82
CA GLY A 371 -5.15 33.22 9.15
C GLY A 371 -4.22 32.21 9.86
N GLY A 372 -3.77 31.15 9.18
CA GLY A 372 -2.76 30.23 9.71
C GLY A 372 -1.38 30.47 9.07
N ALA A 373 -0.28 30.21 9.77
CA ALA A 373 1.04 30.13 9.14
C ALA A 373 1.04 28.96 8.12
N GLN A 374 1.59 29.19 6.94
CA GLN A 374 1.62 28.18 5.86
C GLN A 374 2.29 26.85 6.28
N ASN A 375 3.20 26.92 7.25
CA ASN A 375 3.96 25.79 7.77
C ASN A 375 3.47 25.30 9.14
N ASP A 376 2.31 25.76 9.63
CA ASP A 376 1.71 25.19 10.83
C ASP A 376 1.14 23.80 10.51
N ARG A 377 1.83 22.76 11.00
CA ARG A 377 1.44 21.35 10.77
C ARG A 377 0.02 21.09 11.24
N ASN A 378 -0.41 21.68 12.34
CA ASN A 378 -1.75 21.46 12.90
C ASN A 378 -2.80 22.02 11.94
N VAL A 379 -2.61 23.24 11.42
CA VAL A 379 -3.54 23.84 10.44
C VAL A 379 -3.58 23.03 9.15
N SER A 380 -2.43 22.59 8.64
CA SER A 380 -2.37 21.77 7.41
C SER A 380 -3.13 20.44 7.54
N VAL A 381 -3.04 19.80 8.70
CA VAL A 381 -3.79 18.57 9.01
C VAL A 381 -5.28 18.85 9.04
N VAL A 382 -5.70 19.91 9.74
CA VAL A 382 -7.13 20.28 9.84
C VAL A 382 -7.72 20.66 8.48
N VAL A 383 -6.96 21.35 7.64
CA VAL A 383 -7.35 21.68 6.26
C VAL A 383 -7.55 20.42 5.40
N ALA A 384 -6.64 19.45 5.53
CA ALA A 384 -6.77 18.17 4.85
C ALA A 384 -7.99 17.36 5.33
N GLN A 385 -8.22 17.31 6.66
CA GLN A 385 -9.40 16.68 7.26
C GLN A 385 -10.71 17.36 6.84
N ALA A 386 -10.72 18.69 6.75
CA ALA A 386 -11.88 19.42 6.24
C ALA A 386 -12.20 19.06 4.77
N ALA A 387 -11.16 18.89 3.94
CA ALA A 387 -11.35 18.46 2.55
C ALA A 387 -11.93 17.02 2.49
N ASP A 388 -11.44 16.10 3.33
CA ASP A 388 -11.99 14.75 3.43
C ASP A 388 -13.46 14.78 3.90
N GLU A 389 -13.83 15.62 4.87
CA GLU A 389 -15.18 15.72 5.41
C GLU A 389 -16.16 16.36 4.42
N LEU A 390 -15.74 17.38 3.66
CA LEU A 390 -16.54 17.99 2.58
C LEU A 390 -16.92 16.95 1.51
N LEU A 391 -16.03 16.01 1.20
CA LEU A 391 -16.29 14.93 0.25
C LEU A 391 -17.35 13.94 0.74
N THR A 392 -17.63 13.87 2.04
CA THR A 392 -18.70 13.01 2.57
C THR A 392 -20.10 13.56 2.37
N MET A 393 -20.24 14.83 1.95
CA MET A 393 -21.53 15.49 1.74
C MET A 393 -22.19 15.01 0.45
N ASN A 394 -23.52 14.92 0.48
CA ASN A 394 -24.29 14.57 -0.72
C ASN A 394 -23.98 15.54 -1.88
N ASP A 395 -23.89 15.00 -3.08
CA ASP A 395 -23.66 15.73 -4.32
C ASP A 395 -22.30 16.43 -4.40
N ILE A 396 -21.29 16.03 -3.60
CA ILE A 396 -19.92 16.48 -3.71
C ILE A 396 -19.04 15.33 -4.22
N HIS A 397 -18.41 15.55 -5.37
CA HIS A 397 -17.49 14.64 -6.03
C HIS A 397 -16.03 15.09 -5.89
N VAL A 398 -15.84 16.40 -5.71
CA VAL A 398 -14.52 17.02 -5.51
C VAL A 398 -14.62 18.05 -4.40
N SER A 399 -13.63 18.07 -3.52
CA SER A 399 -13.44 19.11 -2.52
C SER A 399 -12.05 19.73 -2.66
N ALA A 400 -11.96 21.06 -2.50
CA ALA A 400 -10.70 21.79 -2.45
C ALA A 400 -10.75 22.79 -1.29
N VAL A 401 -9.86 22.61 -0.32
CA VAL A 401 -9.69 23.52 0.81
C VAL A 401 -8.36 24.26 0.66
N LEU A 402 -8.46 25.59 0.60
CA LEU A 402 -7.34 26.50 0.47
C LEU A 402 -6.99 27.09 1.84
N ASN A 403 -5.73 27.03 2.22
CA ASN A 403 -5.20 27.73 3.38
C ASN A 403 -4.34 28.90 2.90
N GLU A 404 -4.83 30.12 3.08
CA GLU A 404 -4.14 31.35 2.68
C GLU A 404 -3.38 31.96 3.86
N SER A 405 -2.11 32.24 3.65
CA SER A 405 -1.19 32.86 4.59
C SER A 405 -0.41 34.00 3.93
N ASP A 406 0.37 34.73 4.72
CA ASP A 406 1.25 35.79 4.22
C ASP A 406 2.29 35.29 3.19
N ASP A 407 2.68 34.00 3.30
CA ASP A 407 3.68 33.38 2.42
C ASP A 407 3.08 32.81 1.12
N GLY A 408 1.75 32.69 1.02
CA GLY A 408 1.04 32.15 -0.14
C GLY A 408 -0.12 31.25 0.23
N VAL A 409 -0.49 30.33 -0.66
CA VAL A 409 -1.65 29.43 -0.52
C VAL A 409 -1.21 27.97 -0.56
N SER A 410 -1.67 27.16 0.39
CA SER A 410 -1.66 25.71 0.28
C SER A 410 -3.06 25.19 -0.03
N ILE A 411 -3.17 24.16 -0.89
CA ILE A 411 -4.42 23.55 -1.31
C ILE A 411 -4.39 22.07 -0.96
N SER A 412 -5.45 21.60 -0.30
CA SER A 412 -5.75 20.19 -0.15
C SER A 412 -6.97 19.84 -1.01
N ALA A 413 -6.78 18.96 -1.99
CA ALA A 413 -7.83 18.51 -2.89
C ALA A 413 -8.14 17.02 -2.67
N ARG A 414 -9.44 16.68 -2.74
CA ARG A 414 -9.96 15.31 -2.60
C ARG A 414 -10.98 15.02 -3.68
N SER A 415 -11.10 13.73 -4.05
CA SER A 415 -12.11 13.26 -5.02
C SER A 415 -12.62 11.88 -4.61
N ASP A 416 -13.85 11.57 -5.00
CA ASP A 416 -14.44 10.23 -4.91
C ASP A 416 -13.93 9.26 -6.00
N GLY A 417 -13.07 9.73 -6.89
CA GLY A 417 -12.49 9.00 -8.01
C GLY A 417 -13.09 9.35 -9.39
N SER A 418 -14.17 10.12 -9.42
CA SER A 418 -14.79 10.61 -10.66
C SER A 418 -13.95 11.69 -11.35
N VAL A 419 -13.12 12.40 -10.58
CA VAL A 419 -12.20 13.46 -11.06
C VAL A 419 -10.79 13.15 -10.57
N ASN A 420 -9.79 13.34 -11.41
CA ASN A 420 -8.39 13.15 -11.04
C ASN A 420 -7.79 14.44 -10.45
N VAL A 421 -7.82 14.56 -9.12
CA VAL A 421 -7.26 15.74 -8.45
C VAL A 421 -5.73 15.81 -8.50
N GLN A 422 -5.04 14.72 -8.82
CA GLN A 422 -3.59 14.73 -9.04
C GLN A 422 -3.25 15.64 -10.22
N THR A 423 -3.87 15.43 -11.38
CA THR A 423 -3.61 16.24 -12.57
C THR A 423 -3.94 17.72 -12.35
N MET A 424 -5.04 18.01 -11.62
CA MET A 424 -5.38 19.39 -11.25
C MET A 424 -4.30 20.05 -10.40
N MET A 425 -3.73 19.33 -9.44
CA MET A 425 -2.68 19.90 -8.57
C MET A 425 -1.32 19.95 -9.26
N GLU A 426 -1.00 19.03 -10.17
CA GLU A 426 0.22 19.05 -11.00
C GLU A 426 0.27 20.26 -11.92
N GLU A 427 -0.87 20.68 -12.50
CA GLU A 427 -0.95 21.91 -13.29
C GLU A 427 -0.64 23.18 -12.47
N LEU A 428 -0.86 23.13 -11.17
CA LEU A 428 -0.53 24.20 -10.23
C LEU A 428 0.89 24.07 -9.63
N GLY A 429 1.65 23.02 -10.02
CA GLY A 429 3.00 22.75 -9.54
C GLY A 429 3.05 21.90 -8.26
N GLY A 430 1.98 21.21 -7.94
CA GLY A 430 1.84 20.27 -6.82
C GLY A 430 1.94 18.81 -7.24
N GLY A 431 1.25 17.92 -6.51
CA GLY A 431 1.21 16.50 -6.80
C GLY A 431 0.32 15.72 -5.83
N GLY A 432 0.34 14.40 -5.97
CA GLY A 432 -0.44 13.51 -5.12
C GLY A 432 -0.84 12.23 -5.85
N HIS A 433 -2.06 11.79 -5.56
CA HIS A 433 -2.72 10.63 -6.18
C HIS A 433 -4.06 11.06 -6.79
N GLN A 434 -4.65 10.19 -7.59
CA GLN A 434 -5.91 10.45 -8.28
C GLN A 434 -7.01 11.03 -7.38
N THR A 435 -7.14 10.54 -6.15
CA THR A 435 -8.20 10.92 -5.21
C THR A 435 -7.74 11.87 -4.09
N VAL A 436 -6.43 12.05 -3.91
CA VAL A 436 -5.82 12.86 -2.84
C VAL A 436 -4.61 13.59 -3.39
N ALA A 437 -4.67 14.90 -3.47
CA ALA A 437 -3.56 15.71 -3.97
C ALA A 437 -3.47 17.05 -3.24
N GLY A 438 -2.33 17.72 -3.39
CA GLY A 438 -2.12 19.03 -2.79
C GLY A 438 -1.02 19.83 -3.49
N VAL A 439 -1.00 21.12 -3.22
CA VAL A 439 0.01 22.06 -3.74
C VAL A 439 0.26 23.18 -2.75
N GLN A 440 1.49 23.71 -2.78
CA GLN A 440 1.85 24.95 -2.08
C GLN A 440 2.38 25.96 -3.09
N ILE A 441 1.75 27.14 -3.15
CA ILE A 441 2.07 28.19 -4.13
C ILE A 441 2.45 29.45 -3.39
N LYS A 442 3.74 29.80 -3.44
CA LYS A 442 4.28 30.99 -2.77
C LYS A 442 3.78 32.27 -3.40
N GLY A 443 3.40 33.23 -2.58
CA GLY A 443 2.98 34.57 -3.00
C GLY A 443 1.64 34.61 -3.74
N ALA A 444 0.92 33.49 -3.85
CA ALA A 444 -0.40 33.43 -4.45
C ALA A 444 -1.49 33.88 -3.46
N LYS A 445 -2.64 34.27 -4.02
CA LYS A 445 -3.87 34.53 -3.26
C LYS A 445 -4.95 33.52 -3.63
N ALA A 446 -5.79 33.18 -2.67
CA ALA A 446 -6.87 32.21 -2.89
C ALA A 446 -7.85 32.69 -3.98
N GLU A 447 -8.13 33.99 -4.05
CA GLU A 447 -9.02 34.59 -5.05
C GLU A 447 -8.55 34.36 -6.51
N ASP A 448 -7.25 34.25 -6.75
CA ASP A 448 -6.67 34.00 -8.08
C ASP A 448 -6.69 32.52 -8.47
N LEU A 449 -6.74 31.63 -7.48
CA LEU A 449 -6.66 30.17 -7.66
C LEU A 449 -8.05 29.51 -7.79
N ILE A 450 -9.06 30.04 -7.10
CA ILE A 450 -10.43 29.50 -7.15
C ILE A 450 -10.98 29.38 -8.58
N PRO A 451 -10.87 30.41 -9.46
CA PRO A 451 -11.35 30.30 -10.83
C PRO A 451 -10.67 29.17 -11.61
N LYS A 452 -9.36 28.95 -11.40
CA LYS A 452 -8.60 27.88 -12.05
C LYS A 452 -9.06 26.50 -11.57
N ILE A 453 -9.25 26.33 -10.25
CA ILE A 453 -9.78 25.07 -9.67
C ILE A 453 -11.16 24.75 -10.25
N ILE A 454 -12.04 25.75 -10.39
CA ILE A 454 -13.37 25.59 -10.97
C ILE A 454 -13.29 25.17 -12.45
N GLU A 455 -12.39 25.77 -13.21
CA GLU A 455 -12.21 25.46 -14.64
C GLU A 455 -11.69 24.01 -14.82
N MET A 456 -10.61 23.64 -14.13
CA MET A 456 -10.06 22.29 -14.16
C MET A 456 -11.07 21.22 -13.73
N ALA A 457 -11.83 21.47 -12.65
CA ALA A 457 -12.87 20.56 -12.21
C ALA A 457 -14.00 20.40 -13.25
N LYS A 458 -14.43 21.51 -13.91
CA LYS A 458 -15.43 21.47 -14.98
C LYS A 458 -14.96 20.67 -16.19
N GLU A 459 -13.72 20.80 -16.58
CA GLU A 459 -13.16 20.08 -17.73
C GLU A 459 -13.18 18.58 -17.47
N GLN A 460 -12.67 18.15 -16.31
CA GLN A 460 -12.62 16.73 -15.96
C GLN A 460 -14.00 16.10 -15.71
N MET A 461 -14.95 16.83 -15.12
CA MET A 461 -16.33 16.35 -14.95
C MET A 461 -17.05 16.17 -16.30
N LYS A 462 -16.75 17.00 -17.31
CA LYS A 462 -17.31 16.84 -18.66
C LYS A 462 -16.73 15.63 -19.40
N GLU A 463 -15.45 15.31 -19.19
CA GLU A 463 -14.80 14.14 -19.77
C GLU A 463 -15.40 12.86 -19.19
N SER A 464 -15.67 12.80 -17.88
CA SER A 464 -16.28 11.63 -17.24
C SER A 464 -17.72 11.39 -17.72
N ASP A 465 -18.54 12.43 -17.90
CA ASP A 465 -19.90 12.32 -18.44
C ASP A 465 -19.92 11.85 -19.90
N SER A 466 -18.91 12.21 -20.70
CA SER A 466 -18.80 11.80 -22.10
C SER A 466 -18.41 10.31 -22.25
N ASP A 467 -17.62 9.78 -21.34
CA ASP A 467 -17.20 8.36 -21.31
C ASP A 467 -18.35 7.45 -20.84
N GLU A 468 -19.18 7.89 -19.89
CA GLU A 468 -20.38 7.16 -19.46
C GLU A 468 -21.47 7.16 -20.54
N GLY A 469 -21.64 8.25 -21.28
CA GLY A 469 -22.58 8.36 -22.41
C GLY A 469 -22.24 7.39 -23.53
N ASN A 470 -20.97 7.25 -23.88
CA ASN A 470 -20.51 6.33 -24.94
C ASN A 470 -20.60 4.85 -24.53
N SER A 471 -20.50 4.54 -23.23
CA SER A 471 -20.67 3.16 -22.73
C SER A 471 -22.14 2.73 -22.62
N ALA A 472 -23.09 3.68 -22.56
CA ALA A 472 -24.53 3.42 -22.50
C ALA A 472 -25.17 3.22 -23.90
N GLU A 473 -24.67 3.91 -24.93
CA GLU A 473 -25.15 3.70 -26.31
C GLU A 473 -24.70 2.37 -26.91
N GLY A 474 -23.50 1.89 -26.59
CA GLY A 474 -23.02 0.56 -27.02
C GLY A 474 -23.80 -0.64 -26.45
N ARG A 475 -24.67 -0.45 -25.46
CA ARG A 475 -25.53 -1.52 -24.87
C ARG A 475 -26.93 -1.59 -25.48
N LYS A 476 -27.32 -0.65 -26.35
CA LYS A 476 -28.66 -0.65 -26.97
C LYS A 476 -28.70 -1.23 -28.39
N GLU A 477 -27.56 -1.57 -28.99
CA GLU A 477 -27.53 -2.17 -30.34
C GLU A 477 -27.30 -3.69 -30.37
N VAL A 478 -27.30 -4.38 -29.21
CA VAL A 478 -27.29 -5.86 -29.13
C VAL A 478 -28.45 -6.30 -28.24
N GLY A 479 -29.64 -6.20 -28.76
CA GLY A 479 -30.89 -6.70 -28.19
C GLY A 479 -31.66 -7.45 -29.26
#